data_0d575b23bf57d0293a35b763e17a62ed
#
_entry.id   0d575b23bf57d0293a35b763e17a62ed
#
_cell.length_a   1.000
_cell.length_b   1.000
_cell.length_c   1.000
_cell.angle_alpha   90.00
_cell.angle_beta   90.00
_cell.angle_gamma   90.00
#
_symmetry.space_group_name_H-M   'P 1'
#
loop_
_entity.id
_entity.type
_entity.pdbx_description
1 polymer ?
#
loop_
_entity_poly.entity_id
_entity_poly.type
_entity_poly.pdbx_seq_one_letter_code
_entity_poly.pdbx_strand_id
1 'polypeptide(L)'
;MFERETLPDGATILRSERCSHTFTRLRPGVLLLRIVGNDRGEFGDAPMDFVQAEMQRFRTLVFFIDMSGVEGVVSRVREAWTEWLRLQQSGLTRVHMLTGGSRFVTTTVSVSKELSRTGEMIQIHTDPERFAEAIARVVGTRARPA
;
A
#
# COMPACT_ATOMS: atom_id res chain seq x y z
N MET A 1 9.17 -9.79 16.79
CA MET A 1 7.80 -10.27 16.93
C MET A 1 6.81 -9.12 16.81
N PHE A 2 5.65 -9.38 16.26
CA PHE A 2 4.66 -8.32 16.05
C PHE A 2 3.27 -8.81 16.46
N GLU A 3 2.36 -7.85 16.66
CA GLU A 3 0.99 -8.13 17.01
C GLU A 3 0.09 -7.89 15.80
N ARG A 4 -1.01 -8.64 15.73
CA ARG A 4 -2.04 -8.45 14.73
C ARG A 4 -3.37 -8.23 15.44
N GLU A 5 -4.06 -7.18 15.05
CA GLU A 5 -5.30 -6.78 15.71
C GLU A 5 -6.33 -6.32 14.69
N THR A 6 -7.58 -6.66 14.89
CA THR A 6 -8.68 -6.11 14.11
C THR A 6 -9.28 -4.94 14.89
N LEU A 7 -9.32 -3.77 14.25
CA LEU A 7 -9.82 -2.56 14.87
C LEU A 7 -11.35 -2.49 14.80
N PRO A 8 -12.00 -1.64 15.63
CA PRO A 8 -13.46 -1.53 15.64
C PRO A 8 -14.07 -1.18 14.29
N ASP A 9 -13.36 -0.46 13.44
CA ASP A 9 -13.85 -0.09 12.10
C ASP A 9 -13.64 -1.21 11.07
N GLY A 10 -13.15 -2.37 11.49
CA GLY A 10 -12.89 -3.49 10.60
C GLY A 10 -11.50 -3.52 9.97
N ALA A 11 -10.69 -2.49 10.19
CA ALA A 11 -9.33 -2.47 9.69
C ALA A 11 -8.47 -3.48 10.45
N THR A 12 -7.43 -3.98 9.78
CA THR A 12 -6.45 -4.88 10.40
C THR A 12 -5.14 -4.14 10.55
N ILE A 13 -4.55 -4.17 11.74
CA ILE A 13 -3.26 -3.56 11.98
C ILE A 13 -2.23 -4.61 12.38
N LEU A 14 -1.06 -4.53 11.76
CA LEU A 14 0.14 -5.26 12.18
C LEU A 14 1.02 -4.25 12.89
N ARG A 15 1.41 -4.52 14.12
CA ARG A 15 2.13 -3.55 14.94
C ARG A 15 3.35 -4.18 15.58
N SER A 16 4.49 -3.49 15.46
CA SER A 16 5.71 -3.79 16.19
C SER A 16 6.08 -2.56 17.02
N GLU A 17 7.21 -2.61 17.71
CA GLU A 17 7.67 -1.45 18.48
C GLU A 17 7.92 -0.21 17.62
N ARG A 18 8.34 -0.41 16.37
CA ARG A 18 8.84 0.69 15.53
C ARG A 18 8.07 0.90 14.26
N CYS A 19 7.12 0.03 13.96
CA CYS A 19 6.41 0.08 12.69
C CYS A 19 4.98 -0.41 12.83
N SER A 20 4.09 0.15 12.04
CA SER A 20 2.73 -0.37 11.92
C SER A 20 2.31 -0.38 10.46
N HIS A 21 1.55 -1.40 10.09
CA HIS A 21 0.88 -1.53 8.81
C HIS A 21 -0.61 -1.66 9.08
N THR A 22 -1.41 -0.70 8.64
CA THR A 22 -2.87 -0.71 8.83
C THR A 22 -3.54 -0.91 7.47
N PHE A 23 -4.33 -1.97 7.38
CA PHE A 23 -5.06 -2.32 6.16
C PHE A 23 -6.54 -1.98 6.32
N THR A 24 -7.07 -1.15 5.45
CA THR A 24 -8.48 -0.76 5.46
C THR A 24 -9.09 -1.06 4.10
N ARG A 25 -10.11 -1.91 4.07
CA ARG A 25 -10.87 -2.12 2.84
C ARG A 25 -11.85 -0.97 2.72
N LEU A 26 -11.60 -0.09 1.74
CA LEU A 26 -12.45 1.09 1.53
C LEU A 26 -13.76 0.71 0.87
N ARG A 27 -13.71 -0.29 0.01
CA ARG A 27 -14.86 -0.98 -0.57
C ARG A 27 -14.35 -2.28 -1.19
N PRO A 28 -15.21 -3.21 -1.62
CA PRO A 28 -14.73 -4.44 -2.26
C PRO A 28 -13.80 -4.12 -3.44
N GLY A 29 -12.59 -4.67 -3.42
CA GLY A 29 -11.61 -4.44 -4.47
C GLY A 29 -10.80 -3.16 -4.35
N VAL A 30 -10.93 -2.42 -3.24
CA VAL A 30 -10.16 -1.19 -3.00
C VAL A 30 -9.58 -1.24 -1.58
N LEU A 31 -8.27 -1.32 -1.49
CA LEU A 31 -7.56 -1.49 -0.22
C LEU A 31 -6.61 -0.32 0.02
N LEU A 32 -6.62 0.19 1.24
CA LEU A 32 -5.65 1.20 1.71
C LEU A 32 -4.72 0.57 2.73
N LEU A 33 -3.42 0.66 2.48
CA LEU A 33 -2.38 0.29 3.43
C LEU A 33 -1.69 1.56 3.90
N ARG A 34 -1.68 1.78 5.22
CA ARG A 34 -0.93 2.89 5.81
C ARG A 34 0.24 2.33 6.58
N ILE A 35 1.44 2.80 6.24
CA ILE A 35 2.70 2.37 6.86
C ILE A 35 3.26 3.54 7.66
N VAL A 36 3.59 3.29 8.94
CA VAL A 36 4.14 4.31 9.83
C VAL A 36 5.37 3.74 10.54
N GLY A 37 6.43 4.53 10.60
CA GLY A 37 7.63 4.20 11.36
C GLY A 37 8.74 3.58 10.51
N ASN A 38 9.54 2.72 11.14
CA ASN A 38 10.70 2.07 10.50
C ASN A 38 10.40 0.60 10.24
N ASP A 39 10.34 0.24 8.96
CA ASP A 39 10.09 -1.14 8.55
C ASP A 39 11.42 -1.86 8.34
N ARG A 40 11.73 -2.80 9.21
CA ARG A 40 12.94 -3.60 9.16
C ARG A 40 12.67 -5.04 8.73
N GLY A 41 11.44 -5.32 8.28
CA GLY A 41 11.07 -6.66 7.85
C GLY A 41 10.54 -7.53 8.97
N GLU A 42 10.18 -6.95 10.12
CA GLU A 42 9.67 -7.70 11.26
C GLU A 42 8.34 -8.38 10.99
N PHE A 43 7.59 -7.92 10.00
CA PHE A 43 6.31 -8.53 9.65
C PHE A 43 6.46 -9.70 8.66
N GLY A 44 7.66 -9.92 8.15
CA GLY A 44 7.89 -10.98 7.15
C GLY A 44 7.00 -10.80 5.94
N ASP A 45 6.35 -11.87 5.51
CA ASP A 45 5.48 -11.85 4.33
C ASP A 45 4.01 -11.50 4.68
N ALA A 46 3.71 -11.27 5.95
CA ALA A 46 2.33 -11.03 6.38
C ALA A 46 1.64 -9.87 5.64
N PRO A 47 2.31 -8.72 5.40
CA PRO A 47 1.67 -7.63 4.66
C PRO A 47 1.32 -8.03 3.23
N MET A 48 2.21 -8.71 2.55
CA MET A 48 1.98 -9.14 1.16
C MET A 48 0.91 -10.20 1.08
N ASP A 49 0.89 -11.13 2.03
CA ASP A 49 -0.13 -12.16 2.10
C ASP A 49 -1.52 -11.56 2.30
N PHE A 50 -1.60 -10.49 3.10
CA PHE A 50 -2.87 -9.79 3.30
C PHE A 50 -3.40 -9.21 1.98
N VAL A 51 -2.53 -8.51 1.25
CA VAL A 51 -2.92 -7.90 -0.02
C VAL A 51 -3.28 -8.97 -1.04
N GLN A 52 -2.52 -10.05 -1.08
CA GLN A 52 -2.77 -11.15 -2.00
C GLN A 52 -4.12 -11.82 -1.74
N ALA A 53 -4.49 -11.99 -0.47
CA ALA A 53 -5.80 -12.53 -0.11
C ALA A 53 -6.94 -11.62 -0.59
N GLU A 54 -6.76 -10.30 -0.50
CA GLU A 54 -7.74 -9.36 -1.03
C GLU A 54 -7.87 -9.48 -2.55
N MET A 55 -6.75 -9.63 -3.24
CA MET A 55 -6.75 -9.82 -4.70
C MET A 55 -7.49 -11.09 -5.10
N GLN A 56 -7.26 -12.17 -4.38
CA GLN A 56 -7.92 -13.46 -4.65
C GLN A 56 -9.42 -13.35 -4.39
N ARG A 57 -9.81 -12.63 -3.35
CA ARG A 57 -11.21 -12.48 -2.98
C ARG A 57 -12.01 -11.66 -3.99
N PHE A 58 -11.40 -10.60 -4.51
CA PHE A 58 -12.09 -9.65 -5.40
C PHE A 58 -11.61 -9.70 -6.85
N ARG A 59 -10.68 -10.59 -7.16
CA ARG A 59 -10.08 -10.83 -8.48
C ARG A 59 -9.14 -9.73 -8.96
N THR A 60 -9.51 -8.47 -8.75
CA THR A 60 -8.65 -7.34 -9.07
C THR A 60 -8.64 -6.40 -7.89
N LEU A 61 -7.62 -5.55 -7.82
CA LEU A 61 -7.45 -4.67 -6.69
C LEU A 61 -6.91 -3.32 -7.13
N VAL A 62 -7.54 -2.24 -6.65
CA VAL A 62 -6.94 -0.92 -6.64
C VAL A 62 -6.30 -0.75 -5.27
N PHE A 63 -5.00 -0.53 -5.25
CA PHE A 63 -4.21 -0.57 -4.03
C PHE A 63 -3.64 0.82 -3.74
N PHE A 64 -4.04 1.39 -2.61
CA PHE A 64 -3.52 2.68 -2.13
C PHE A 64 -2.55 2.42 -0.99
N ILE A 65 -1.36 3.01 -1.08
CA ILE A 65 -0.33 2.88 -0.06
C ILE A 65 0.06 4.27 0.44
N ASP A 66 -0.23 4.54 1.70
CA ASP A 66 0.15 5.80 2.35
C ASP A 66 1.47 5.58 3.09
N MET A 67 2.55 6.12 2.53
CA MET A 67 3.88 6.03 3.11
C MET A 67 4.33 7.35 3.74
N SER A 68 3.41 8.31 3.92
CA SER A 68 3.78 9.63 4.47
C SER A 68 4.32 9.55 5.89
N GLY A 69 3.97 8.51 6.65
CA GLY A 69 4.47 8.31 8.00
C GLY A 69 5.70 7.40 8.09
N VAL A 70 6.24 6.98 6.96
CA VAL A 70 7.41 6.10 6.94
C VAL A 70 8.67 6.89 7.26
N GLU A 71 9.45 6.39 8.22
CA GLU A 71 10.73 6.99 8.61
C GLU A 71 11.91 6.28 7.96
N GLY A 72 11.76 5.00 7.67
CA GLY A 72 12.79 4.24 6.98
C GLY A 72 12.31 2.86 6.59
N VAL A 73 12.92 2.32 5.54
CA VAL A 73 12.65 0.97 5.05
C VAL A 73 13.99 0.34 4.68
N VAL A 74 14.28 -0.82 5.25
CA VAL A 74 15.53 -1.51 4.92
C VAL A 74 15.47 -2.07 3.50
N SER A 75 16.64 -2.22 2.87
CA SER A 75 16.73 -2.65 1.47
C SER A 75 16.02 -3.99 1.21
N ARG A 76 16.12 -4.92 2.14
CA ARG A 76 15.50 -6.24 2.01
C ARG A 76 13.97 -6.11 1.85
N VAL A 77 13.35 -5.24 2.63
CA VAL A 77 11.90 -5.01 2.56
C VAL A 77 11.53 -4.34 1.24
N ARG A 78 12.31 -3.34 0.83
CA ARG A 78 12.09 -2.65 -0.43
C ARG A 78 12.17 -3.61 -1.61
N GLU A 79 13.17 -4.47 -1.60
CA GLU A 79 13.36 -5.45 -2.66
C GLU A 79 12.22 -6.47 -2.70
N ALA A 80 11.77 -6.90 -1.53
CA ALA A 80 10.66 -7.85 -1.44
C ALA A 80 9.37 -7.26 -2.03
N TRP A 81 9.04 -6.00 -1.70
CA TRP A 81 7.88 -5.33 -2.27
C TRP A 81 8.01 -5.13 -3.77
N THR A 82 9.21 -4.75 -4.24
CA THR A 82 9.47 -4.56 -5.66
C THR A 82 9.20 -5.85 -6.44
N GLU A 83 9.74 -6.96 -5.95
CA GLU A 83 9.54 -8.26 -6.59
C GLU A 83 8.08 -8.70 -6.52
N TRP A 84 7.43 -8.49 -5.38
CA TRP A 84 6.02 -8.84 -5.22
C TRP A 84 5.13 -8.06 -6.20
N LEU A 85 5.36 -6.75 -6.33
CA LEU A 85 4.60 -5.93 -7.28
C LEU A 85 4.78 -6.42 -8.70
N ARG A 86 6.02 -6.79 -9.05
CA ARG A 86 6.32 -7.31 -10.38
C ARG A 86 5.56 -8.61 -10.66
N LEU A 87 5.51 -9.49 -9.67
CA LEU A 87 4.85 -10.79 -9.83
C LEU A 87 3.32 -10.68 -9.83
N GLN A 88 2.77 -9.68 -9.15
CA GLN A 88 1.33 -9.55 -8.97
C GLN A 88 0.66 -8.54 -9.90
N GLN A 89 1.38 -7.99 -10.87
CA GLN A 89 0.85 -6.90 -11.68
C GLN A 89 -0.43 -7.28 -12.45
N SER A 90 -0.65 -8.54 -12.75
CA SER A 90 -1.86 -8.96 -13.46
C SER A 90 -3.13 -8.86 -12.59
N GLY A 91 -2.96 -8.91 -11.27
CA GLY A 91 -4.08 -8.81 -10.33
C GLY A 91 -4.28 -7.41 -9.76
N LEU A 92 -3.40 -6.47 -10.13
CA LEU A 92 -3.46 -5.09 -9.64
C LEU A 92 -3.92 -4.18 -10.78
N THR A 93 -5.07 -3.54 -10.60
CA THR A 93 -5.58 -2.60 -11.60
C THR A 93 -4.78 -1.32 -11.58
N ARG A 94 -4.49 -0.82 -10.38
CA ARG A 94 -3.73 0.40 -10.18
C ARG A 94 -3.17 0.43 -8.77
N VAL A 95 -1.96 0.97 -8.64
CA VAL A 95 -1.35 1.21 -7.32
C VAL A 95 -1.08 2.71 -7.20
N HIS A 96 -1.59 3.32 -6.14
CA HIS A 96 -1.34 4.72 -5.80
C HIS A 96 -0.50 4.78 -4.54
N MET A 97 0.60 5.50 -4.57
CA MET A 97 1.48 5.65 -3.42
C MET A 97 1.58 7.11 -3.01
N LEU A 98 1.41 7.39 -1.73
CA LEU A 98 1.62 8.72 -1.16
C LEU A 98 2.92 8.72 -0.38
N THR A 99 3.85 9.60 -0.78
CA THR A 99 5.17 9.70 -0.14
C THR A 99 5.23 10.83 0.90
N GLY A 100 4.25 11.72 0.93
CA GLY A 100 4.22 12.84 1.87
C GLY A 100 5.32 13.87 1.64
N GLY A 101 5.99 13.83 0.50
CA GLY A 101 7.02 14.78 0.17
C GLY A 101 8.40 14.47 0.74
N SER A 102 8.57 13.39 1.46
CA SER A 102 9.88 12.97 1.93
C SER A 102 10.76 12.57 0.76
N ARG A 103 11.89 13.23 0.59
CA ARG A 103 12.83 12.93 -0.50
C ARG A 103 13.32 11.49 -0.46
N PHE A 104 13.63 11.01 0.73
CA PHE A 104 14.12 9.65 0.90
C PHE A 104 13.06 8.64 0.46
N VAL A 105 11.84 8.79 0.93
CA VAL A 105 10.74 7.90 0.59
C VAL A 105 10.42 7.99 -0.90
N THR A 106 10.36 9.21 -1.45
CA THR A 106 10.09 9.43 -2.86
C THR A 106 11.14 8.73 -3.74
N THR A 107 12.42 8.90 -3.40
CA THR A 107 13.51 8.27 -4.14
C THR A 107 13.41 6.75 -4.08
N THR A 108 13.16 6.20 -2.89
CA THR A 108 13.02 4.75 -2.70
C THR A 108 11.87 4.19 -3.53
N VAL A 109 10.73 4.87 -3.51
CA VAL A 109 9.55 4.43 -4.27
C VAL A 109 9.81 4.53 -5.77
N SER A 110 10.44 5.60 -6.23
CA SER A 110 10.75 5.76 -7.66
C SER A 110 11.69 4.68 -8.17
N VAL A 111 12.72 4.34 -7.39
CA VAL A 111 13.64 3.26 -7.74
C VAL A 111 12.91 1.92 -7.77
N SER A 112 12.07 1.67 -6.77
CA SER A 112 11.28 0.44 -6.70
C SER A 112 10.35 0.32 -7.90
N LYS A 113 9.72 1.42 -8.30
CA LYS A 113 8.82 1.46 -9.46
C LYS A 113 9.55 1.07 -10.74
N GLU A 114 10.74 1.61 -10.97
CA GLU A 114 11.54 1.26 -12.15
C GLU A 114 12.00 -0.18 -12.12
N LEU A 115 12.50 -0.64 -10.99
CA LEU A 115 12.99 -2.00 -10.85
C LEU A 115 11.88 -3.03 -11.01
N SER A 116 10.68 -2.70 -10.57
CA SER A 116 9.54 -3.63 -10.70
C SER A 116 8.98 -3.68 -12.10
N ARG A 117 9.33 -2.73 -12.97
CA ARG A 117 8.80 -2.62 -14.33
C ARG A 117 7.27 -2.46 -14.38
N THR A 118 6.72 -1.83 -13.37
CA THR A 118 5.28 -1.59 -13.27
C THR A 118 4.93 -0.12 -13.47
N GLY A 119 5.77 0.61 -14.22
CA GLY A 119 5.73 2.06 -14.31
C GLY A 119 4.37 2.69 -14.54
N GLU A 120 3.59 2.16 -15.46
CA GLU A 120 2.28 2.73 -15.78
C GLU A 120 1.21 2.35 -14.76
N MET A 121 1.36 1.22 -14.11
CA MET A 121 0.42 0.76 -13.09
C MET A 121 0.54 1.55 -11.81
N ILE A 122 1.75 2.02 -11.47
CA ILE A 122 2.02 2.71 -10.22
C ILE A 122 2.01 4.21 -10.43
N GLN A 123 1.21 4.91 -9.64
CA GLN A 123 1.14 6.37 -9.65
C GLN A 123 1.60 6.89 -8.29
N ILE A 124 2.59 7.79 -8.30
CA ILE A 124 3.17 8.35 -7.09
C ILE A 124 2.60 9.74 -6.85
N HIS A 125 2.12 9.97 -5.63
CA HIS A 125 1.60 11.24 -5.17
C HIS A 125 2.50 11.79 -4.08
N THR A 126 2.80 13.08 -4.15
CA THR A 126 3.53 13.78 -3.10
C THR A 126 2.61 14.72 -2.31
N ASP A 127 1.40 14.93 -2.80
CA ASP A 127 0.40 15.83 -2.20
C ASP A 127 -0.71 15.00 -1.57
N PRO A 128 -0.90 15.09 -0.24
CA PRO A 128 -1.97 14.33 0.44
C PRO A 128 -3.37 14.62 -0.11
N GLU A 129 -3.63 15.85 -0.56
CA GLU A 129 -4.94 16.19 -1.11
C GLU A 129 -5.21 15.46 -2.42
N ARG A 130 -4.21 15.37 -3.28
CA ARG A 130 -4.35 14.65 -4.54
C ARG A 130 -4.51 13.15 -4.32
N PHE A 131 -3.84 12.61 -3.32
CA PHE A 131 -4.01 11.22 -2.94
C PHE A 131 -5.44 10.98 -2.43
N ALA A 132 -5.94 11.86 -1.58
CA ALA A 132 -7.31 11.77 -1.08
C ALA A 132 -8.34 11.89 -2.21
N GLU A 133 -8.10 12.76 -3.19
CA GLU A 133 -8.96 12.89 -4.36
C GLU A 133 -8.97 11.61 -5.19
N ALA A 134 -7.82 10.96 -5.34
CA ALA A 134 -7.75 9.69 -6.07
C ALA A 134 -8.56 8.61 -5.36
N ILE A 135 -8.49 8.56 -4.03
CA ILE A 135 -9.29 7.63 -3.23
C ILE A 135 -10.78 7.93 -3.43
N ALA A 136 -11.17 9.20 -3.29
CA ALA A 136 -12.58 9.59 -3.42
C ALA A 136 -13.12 9.24 -4.80
N ARG A 137 -12.32 9.41 -5.84
CA ARG A 137 -12.72 9.11 -7.21
C ARG A 137 -13.00 7.63 -7.40
N VAL A 138 -12.13 6.78 -6.86
CA VAL A 138 -12.28 5.33 -6.97
C VAL A 138 -13.43 4.82 -6.11
N VAL A 139 -13.52 5.28 -4.87
CA VAL A 139 -14.54 4.84 -3.92
C VAL A 139 -15.91 5.41 -4.32
N GLY A 140 -15.94 6.69 -4.68
CA GLY A 140 -17.18 7.39 -5.02
C GLY A 140 -17.81 6.98 -6.34
N THR A 141 -17.03 6.50 -7.29
CA THR A 141 -17.49 6.15 -8.63
C THR A 141 -18.65 5.17 -8.58
N ARG A 142 -18.63 4.25 -7.64
CA ARG A 142 -19.64 3.23 -7.51
C ARG A 142 -20.94 3.73 -6.91
N ALA A 143 -20.88 4.77 -6.10
CA ALA A 143 -22.02 5.26 -5.34
C ALA A 143 -22.96 6.10 -6.17
N ARG A 144 -22.68 6.33 -7.44
CA ARG A 144 -23.53 7.16 -8.26
C ARG A 144 -24.78 6.42 -8.67
N PRO A 145 -25.94 6.92 -8.28
CA PRO A 145 -27.17 6.39 -8.83
C PRO A 145 -27.25 6.72 -10.31
N ALA A 146 -27.87 5.87 -11.02
CA ALA A 146 -28.06 6.07 -12.44
C ALA A 146 -28.86 7.33 -12.72
#